data_201a7f65f113c1e2bee88f0804b662cd
#
_entry.id   201a7f65f113c1e2bee88f0804b662cd
#
_cell.length_a   1.000
_cell.length_b   1.000
_cell.length_c   1.000
_cell.angle_alpha   90.00
_cell.angle_beta   90.00
_cell.angle_gamma   90.00
#
_symmetry.space_group_name_H-M   'P 1'
#
loop_
_entity.id
_entity.type
_entity.pdbx_description
1 polymer ?
#
loop_
_entity_poly.entity_id
_entity_poly.type
_entity_poly.pdbx_seq_one_letter_code
_entity_poly.pdbx_strand_id
1 'polypeptide(L)'
;RGRGDVYKRQEEWLVFDRKNPPYWAFEKGVYLEKFDSVFNVDASIKSDTAYYYEKQKLWKLMSNVHIQNLKGEKFDTDLLYWDQNKHTIYSDRFIRIEQPDRIITGRGFDSNEQMTVYTIRKPEGIFYVDDDATAPADSVQTDSMPKDSIKP
;
A
#
# COMPACT_ATOMS: atom_id res chain seq x y z
N ARG A 1 -19.10 12.23 -6.93
CA ARG A 1 -19.03 11.81 -6.77
C ARG A 1 -18.40 11.14 -7.12
N GLY A 2 -17.90 11.18 -6.91
CA GLY A 2 -17.11 10.47 -7.25
C GLY A 2 -17.54 9.45 -7.64
N ARG A 3 -18.17 9.38 -8.06
CA ARG A 3 -18.62 8.62 -8.43
C ARG A 3 -18.47 7.60 -7.77
N GLY A 4 -18.50 7.42 -6.62
CA GLY A 4 -18.53 6.20 -6.01
C GLY A 4 -17.30 5.39 -6.08
N ASP A 5 -16.31 5.92 -6.62
CA ASP A 5 -15.11 5.17 -6.75
C ASP A 5 -14.38 5.02 -5.44
N VAL A 6 -14.61 5.87 -4.49
CA VAL A 6 -13.88 5.88 -3.24
C VAL A 6 -14.84 5.99 -2.08
N TYR A 7 -14.63 5.16 -1.09
CA TYR A 7 -15.38 5.25 0.15
C TYR A 7 -14.39 5.51 1.28
N LYS A 8 -14.67 6.51 2.10
CA LYS A 8 -13.79 6.90 3.19
C LYS A 8 -14.41 6.59 4.52
N ARG A 9 -13.59 6.17 5.44
CA ARG A 9 -14.00 5.97 6.80
C ARG A 9 -12.91 6.53 7.68
N GLN A 10 -13.20 7.54 8.47
CA GLN A 10 -12.20 8.18 9.29
C GLN A 10 -12.75 8.52 10.65
N GLU A 11 -11.83 8.67 11.60
CA GLU A 11 -12.20 9.04 12.94
C GLU A 11 -12.39 10.53 13.04
N GLU A 12 -11.58 11.27 12.35
CA GLU A 12 -11.60 12.70 12.47
C GLU A 12 -10.93 13.32 11.25
N TRP A 13 -11.46 14.40 10.77
CA TRP A 13 -10.77 15.13 9.71
C TRP A 13 -10.78 16.62 10.02
N LEU A 14 -9.80 17.32 9.45
CA LEU A 14 -9.69 18.76 9.55
C LEU A 14 -9.52 19.32 8.14
N VAL A 15 -10.20 20.42 7.88
CA VAL A 15 -10.12 21.04 6.55
C VAL A 15 -9.37 22.36 6.69
N PHE A 16 -8.34 22.51 5.90
CA PHE A 16 -7.51 23.70 5.93
C PHE A 16 -7.69 24.50 4.65
N ASP A 17 -8.78 25.28 4.61
CA ASP A 17 -9.11 26.03 3.42
C ASP A 17 -8.16 27.15 3.15
N ARG A 18 -7.50 27.63 4.17
CA ARG A 18 -6.64 28.78 3.96
C ARG A 18 -5.30 28.41 3.39
N LYS A 19 -4.98 27.13 3.34
CA LYS A 19 -3.74 26.70 2.77
C LYS A 19 -3.84 26.74 1.26
N ASN A 20 -2.72 26.85 0.63
CA ASN A 20 -2.68 26.82 -0.81
C ASN A 20 -1.58 25.88 -1.24
N PRO A 21 -1.92 24.70 -1.73
CA PRO A 21 -3.29 24.28 -2.06
C PRO A 21 -4.06 23.85 -0.82
N PRO A 22 -5.37 23.91 -0.85
CA PRO A 22 -6.16 23.44 0.28
C PRO A 22 -6.02 21.93 0.44
N TYR A 23 -6.13 21.49 1.65
CA TYR A 23 -6.04 20.04 1.91
C TYR A 23 -6.87 19.67 3.13
N TRP A 24 -7.21 18.42 3.22
CA TRP A 24 -7.92 17.82 4.33
C TRP A 24 -6.93 16.96 5.09
N ALA A 25 -6.89 17.06 6.40
CA ALA A 25 -5.99 16.28 7.23
C ALA A 25 -6.78 15.27 8.04
N PHE A 26 -6.35 14.01 7.99
CA PHE A 26 -6.94 12.92 8.74
C PHE A 26 -5.85 12.41 9.68
N GLU A 27 -5.79 12.98 10.89
CA GLU A 27 -4.66 12.72 11.76
C GLU A 27 -4.85 11.53 12.67
N LYS A 28 -6.05 10.97 12.70
CA LYS A 28 -6.30 9.78 13.50
C LYS A 28 -6.47 8.54 12.65
N GLY A 29 -6.17 8.66 11.39
CA GLY A 29 -6.18 7.50 10.51
C GLY A 29 -7.30 7.51 9.51
N VAL A 30 -7.12 6.73 8.46
CA VAL A 30 -8.12 6.53 7.43
C VAL A 30 -8.18 5.08 7.04
N TYR A 31 -9.31 4.71 6.53
CA TYR A 31 -9.50 3.46 5.81
C TYR A 31 -10.25 3.81 4.54
N LEU A 32 -9.65 3.50 3.40
CA LEU A 32 -10.20 3.82 2.10
C LEU A 32 -10.42 2.54 1.33
N GLU A 33 -11.50 2.48 0.60
CA GLU A 33 -11.76 1.36 -0.30
C GLU A 33 -12.00 1.91 -1.69
N LYS A 34 -11.41 1.27 -2.67
CA LYS A 34 -11.67 1.60 -4.05
C LYS A 34 -12.59 0.55 -4.63
N PHE A 35 -13.64 0.99 -5.28
CA PHE A 35 -14.66 0.10 -5.84
C PHE A 35 -14.58 0.08 -7.35
N ASP A 36 -14.90 -1.06 -7.91
CA ASP A 36 -15.00 -1.16 -9.37
C ASP A 36 -16.40 -0.67 -9.80
N SER A 37 -16.70 -0.80 -11.07
CA SER A 37 -17.94 -0.23 -11.62
C SER A 37 -19.19 -0.93 -11.12
N VAL A 38 -19.08 -2.10 -10.51
CA VAL A 38 -20.23 -2.80 -9.94
C VAL A 38 -20.13 -2.87 -8.42
N PHE A 39 -19.33 -1.97 -7.84
CA PHE A 39 -19.23 -1.79 -6.39
C PHE A 39 -18.61 -2.97 -5.63
N ASN A 40 -17.77 -3.74 -6.29
CA ASN A 40 -16.91 -4.67 -5.57
C ASN A 40 -15.63 -3.94 -5.15
N VAL A 41 -15.07 -4.31 -4.01
CA VAL A 41 -13.86 -3.65 -3.53
C VAL A 41 -12.67 -4.12 -4.33
N ASP A 42 -12.02 -3.21 -5.03
CA ASP A 42 -10.80 -3.53 -5.78
C ASP A 42 -9.58 -3.51 -4.87
N ALA A 43 -9.54 -2.59 -3.97
CA ALA A 43 -8.40 -2.45 -3.07
C ALA A 43 -8.82 -1.71 -1.82
N SER A 44 -8.12 -1.96 -0.73
CA SER A 44 -8.33 -1.20 0.49
C SER A 44 -6.99 -0.65 0.96
N ILE A 45 -7.01 0.53 1.58
CA ILE A 45 -5.81 1.21 2.06
C ILE A 45 -6.09 1.74 3.46
N LYS A 46 -5.16 1.52 4.36
CA LYS A 46 -5.28 1.97 5.73
C LYS A 46 -3.98 2.65 6.12
N SER A 47 -4.04 3.72 6.87
CA SER A 47 -2.84 4.37 7.39
C SER A 47 -3.17 5.12 8.67
N ASP A 48 -2.12 5.48 9.42
CA ASP A 48 -2.30 6.21 10.66
C ASP A 48 -2.60 7.68 10.42
N THR A 49 -2.12 8.23 9.33
CA THR A 49 -2.30 9.63 9.00
C THR A 49 -2.47 9.76 7.50
N ALA A 50 -3.28 10.70 7.08
CA ALA A 50 -3.45 10.96 5.65
C ALA A 50 -3.77 12.41 5.41
N TYR A 51 -3.35 12.90 4.24
CA TYR A 51 -3.73 14.21 3.75
C TYR A 51 -4.34 14.03 2.38
N TYR A 52 -5.40 14.76 2.11
CA TYR A 52 -6.02 14.76 0.79
C TYR A 52 -5.94 16.17 0.22
N TYR A 53 -5.22 16.31 -0.89
CA TYR A 53 -5.07 17.57 -1.59
C TYR A 53 -6.15 17.65 -2.65
N GLU A 54 -7.16 18.43 -2.36
CA GLU A 54 -8.40 18.39 -3.12
C GLU A 54 -8.23 18.80 -4.56
N LYS A 55 -7.46 19.84 -4.83
CA LYS A 55 -7.30 20.29 -6.21
C LYS A 55 -6.54 19.32 -7.06
N GLN A 56 -5.57 18.63 -6.49
CA GLN A 56 -4.79 17.65 -7.23
C GLN A 56 -5.44 16.28 -7.22
N LYS A 57 -6.45 16.08 -6.38
CA LYS A 57 -7.06 14.78 -6.13
C LYS A 57 -5.99 13.77 -5.76
N LEU A 58 -5.14 14.17 -4.84
CA LEU A 58 -3.98 13.39 -4.43
C LEU A 58 -4.08 13.06 -2.96
N TRP A 59 -3.99 11.77 -2.63
CA TRP A 59 -3.88 11.31 -1.27
C TRP A 59 -2.42 11.10 -0.92
N LYS A 60 -2.02 11.56 0.27
CA LYS A 60 -0.72 11.27 0.83
C LYS A 60 -0.99 10.53 2.13
N LEU A 61 -0.59 9.26 2.18
CA LEU A 61 -0.85 8.40 3.33
C LEU A 61 0.46 8.10 4.02
N MET A 62 0.48 8.21 5.35
CA MET A 62 1.72 8.11 6.11
C MET A 62 1.53 7.25 7.33
N SER A 63 2.57 6.55 7.67
CA SER A 63 2.71 5.74 8.87
C SER A 63 1.81 4.52 8.86
N ASN A 64 2.45 3.39 8.87
CA ASN A 64 1.76 2.10 8.87
C ASN A 64 0.73 2.01 7.77
N VAL A 65 1.18 2.26 6.54
CA VAL A 65 0.30 2.18 5.39
C VAL A 65 0.19 0.72 4.98
N HIS A 66 -1.02 0.21 4.96
CA HIS A 66 -1.29 -1.18 4.60
C HIS A 66 -2.31 -1.21 3.48
N ILE A 67 -2.01 -1.94 2.43
CA ILE A 67 -2.90 -2.06 1.29
C ILE A 67 -3.15 -3.53 1.04
N GLN A 68 -4.34 -3.83 0.61
CA GLN A 68 -4.68 -5.18 0.19
C GLN A 68 -5.46 -5.09 -1.11
N ASN A 69 -5.09 -5.92 -2.09
CA ASN A 69 -5.80 -5.91 -3.36
C ASN A 69 -6.75 -7.11 -3.47
N LEU A 70 -7.43 -7.22 -4.61
CA LEU A 70 -8.38 -8.30 -4.81
C LEU A 70 -7.76 -9.67 -4.73
N LYS A 71 -6.50 -9.79 -5.09
CA LYS A 71 -5.82 -11.09 -5.06
C LYS A 71 -5.37 -11.47 -3.67
N GLY A 72 -5.61 -10.64 -2.69
CA GLY A 72 -5.17 -10.90 -1.33
C GLY A 72 -3.71 -10.56 -1.07
N GLU A 73 -3.05 -9.94 -2.02
CA GLU A 73 -1.68 -9.48 -1.81
C GLU A 73 -1.68 -8.31 -0.86
N LYS A 74 -0.70 -8.22 0.00
CA LYS A 74 -0.63 -7.18 1.02
C LYS A 74 0.63 -6.36 0.82
N PHE A 75 0.49 -5.05 0.95
CA PHE A 75 1.58 -4.12 0.72
C PHE A 75 1.74 -3.25 1.95
N ASP A 76 2.95 -3.16 2.47
CA ASP A 76 3.23 -2.38 3.68
C ASP A 76 4.32 -1.38 3.39
N THR A 77 4.08 -0.13 3.73
CA THR A 77 5.06 0.93 3.56
C THR A 77 4.76 2.02 4.58
N ASP A 78 5.61 3.04 4.68
CA ASP A 78 5.34 4.13 5.60
C ASP A 78 4.97 5.43 4.89
N LEU A 79 4.92 5.42 3.58
CA LEU A 79 4.49 6.60 2.82
C LEU A 79 3.96 6.14 1.47
N LEU A 80 2.80 6.66 1.09
CA LEU A 80 2.19 6.27 -0.17
C LEU A 80 1.42 7.44 -0.73
N TYR A 81 1.46 7.60 -2.04
CA TYR A 81 0.67 8.59 -2.74
C TYR A 81 -0.31 7.88 -3.66
N TRP A 82 -1.53 8.35 -3.68
CA TRP A 82 -2.56 7.88 -4.60
C TRP A 82 -3.04 9.08 -5.41
N ASP A 83 -2.68 9.10 -6.67
CA ASP A 83 -3.05 10.18 -7.59
C ASP A 83 -4.28 9.74 -8.35
N GLN A 84 -5.43 10.29 -7.98
CA GLN A 84 -6.68 9.88 -8.58
C GLN A 84 -6.82 10.36 -10.01
N ASN A 85 -6.18 11.47 -10.36
CA ASN A 85 -6.22 11.95 -11.74
C ASN A 85 -5.43 11.06 -12.69
N LYS A 86 -4.30 10.57 -12.23
CA LYS A 86 -3.48 9.70 -13.05
C LYS A 86 -3.79 8.23 -12.85
N HIS A 87 -4.66 7.92 -11.91
CA HIS A 87 -5.04 6.53 -11.59
C HIS A 87 -3.82 5.70 -11.23
N THR A 88 -2.92 6.29 -10.43
CA THR A 88 -1.69 5.61 -10.04
C THR A 88 -1.49 5.71 -8.54
N ILE A 89 -0.77 4.72 -8.03
CA ILE A 89 -0.35 4.69 -6.64
C ILE A 89 1.17 4.52 -6.66
N TYR A 90 1.89 5.31 -5.87
CA TYR A 90 3.34 5.26 -5.91
C TYR A 90 3.95 5.65 -4.56
N SER A 91 5.20 5.27 -4.39
CA SER A 91 5.98 5.60 -3.21
C SER A 91 7.46 5.56 -3.54
N ASP A 92 8.25 6.35 -2.81
CA ASP A 92 9.70 6.28 -2.93
C ASP A 92 10.32 5.53 -1.76
N ARG A 93 9.52 5.05 -0.84
CA ARG A 93 10.00 4.44 0.39
C ARG A 93 10.16 2.94 0.26
N PHE A 94 10.67 2.36 1.31
CA PHE A 94 10.74 0.90 1.41
C PHE A 94 9.35 0.32 1.37
N ILE A 95 9.19 -0.79 0.66
CA ILE A 95 7.92 -1.48 0.59
C ILE A 95 8.12 -2.97 0.75
N ARG A 96 7.18 -3.61 1.41
CA ARG A 96 7.14 -5.04 1.58
C ARG A 96 5.85 -5.53 0.97
N ILE A 97 5.95 -6.47 0.04
CA ILE A 97 4.78 -7.02 -0.65
C ILE A 97 4.69 -8.49 -0.30
N GLU A 98 3.57 -8.87 0.27
CA GLU A 98 3.33 -10.26 0.64
C GLU A 98 2.40 -10.89 -0.37
N GLN A 99 2.89 -11.89 -1.08
CA GLN A 99 2.11 -12.68 -2.01
C GLN A 99 1.94 -14.08 -1.43
N PRO A 100 1.05 -14.90 -1.98
CA PRO A 100 0.81 -16.20 -1.36
C PRO A 100 2.06 -17.07 -1.23
N ASP A 101 2.99 -16.98 -2.18
CA ASP A 101 4.15 -17.85 -2.20
C ASP A 101 5.47 -17.12 -1.91
N ARG A 102 5.45 -15.83 -1.67
CA ARG A 102 6.70 -15.11 -1.46
C ARG A 102 6.46 -13.74 -0.87
N ILE A 103 7.54 -13.17 -0.37
CA ILE A 103 7.55 -11.81 0.12
C ILE A 103 8.62 -11.07 -0.66
N ILE A 104 8.28 -9.92 -1.20
CA ILE A 104 9.19 -9.11 -1.99
C ILE A 104 9.42 -7.80 -1.27
N THR A 105 10.65 -7.35 -1.19
CA THR A 105 10.95 -6.06 -0.59
C THR A 105 11.77 -5.23 -1.55
N GLY A 106 11.71 -3.93 -1.37
CA GLY A 106 12.47 -3.01 -2.18
C GLY A 106 12.15 -1.57 -1.86
N ARG A 107 12.64 -0.67 -2.68
CA ARG A 107 12.38 0.75 -2.53
C ARG A 107 11.87 1.30 -3.83
N GLY A 108 10.87 2.16 -3.71
CA GLY A 108 10.29 2.77 -4.89
C GLY A 108 9.26 1.86 -5.53
N PHE A 109 8.05 2.37 -5.70
CA PHE A 109 6.93 1.54 -6.09
C PHE A 109 6.01 2.34 -6.99
N ASP A 110 5.56 1.72 -8.06
CA ASP A 110 4.58 2.32 -8.97
C ASP A 110 3.52 1.28 -9.28
N SER A 111 2.26 1.68 -9.26
CA SER A 111 1.16 0.74 -9.44
C SER A 111 -0.05 1.42 -10.05
N ASN A 112 -0.93 0.62 -10.60
CA ASN A 112 -2.27 1.09 -10.96
C ASN A 112 -3.10 1.21 -9.67
N GLU A 113 -4.28 1.77 -9.79
CA GLU A 113 -5.13 1.99 -8.61
C GLU A 113 -5.63 0.70 -7.98
N GLN A 114 -5.74 -0.35 -8.75
CA GLN A 114 -6.22 -1.63 -8.25
C GLN A 114 -5.11 -2.43 -7.56
N MET A 115 -3.88 -1.94 -7.65
CA MET A 115 -2.72 -2.61 -7.07
C MET A 115 -2.49 -3.98 -7.66
N THR A 116 -2.84 -4.16 -8.93
CA THR A 116 -2.69 -5.45 -9.59
C THR A 116 -1.53 -5.48 -10.58
N VAL A 117 -1.11 -4.31 -11.08
CA VAL A 117 0.03 -4.20 -11.98
C VAL A 117 0.98 -3.21 -11.34
N TYR A 118 2.13 -3.69 -10.90
CA TYR A 118 3.03 -2.84 -10.14
C TYR A 118 4.49 -3.19 -10.41
N THR A 119 5.36 -2.26 -10.08
CA THR A 119 6.79 -2.39 -10.27
C THR A 119 7.50 -1.86 -9.04
N ILE A 120 8.53 -2.57 -8.60
CA ILE A 120 9.42 -2.07 -7.56
C ILE A 120 10.66 -1.57 -8.29
N ARG A 121 11.00 -0.28 -8.10
CA ARG A 121 12.10 0.30 -8.86
C ARG A 121 13.46 -0.22 -8.43
N LYS A 122 13.64 -0.48 -7.12
CA LYS A 122 14.89 -1.01 -6.61
C LYS A 122 14.60 -2.22 -5.75
N PRO A 123 14.44 -3.39 -6.34
CA PRO A 123 14.18 -4.60 -5.56
C PRO A 123 15.36 -4.90 -4.63
N GLU A 124 15.07 -5.32 -3.42
CA GLU A 124 16.10 -5.61 -2.44
C GLU A 124 16.09 -7.06 -2.01
N GLY A 125 14.98 -7.74 -2.05
CA GLY A 125 14.94 -9.14 -1.64
C GLY A 125 13.68 -9.84 -2.06
N ILE A 126 13.80 -11.14 -2.25
CA ILE A 126 12.66 -12.02 -2.51
C ILE A 126 12.82 -13.21 -1.59
N PHE A 127 11.80 -13.48 -0.80
CA PHE A 127 11.82 -14.58 0.14
C PHE A 127 10.65 -15.49 -0.20
N TYR A 128 10.94 -16.75 -0.52
CA TYR A 128 9.88 -17.69 -0.88
C TYR A 128 9.33 -18.35 0.36
N VAL A 129 8.03 -18.49 0.41
CA VAL A 129 7.35 -19.09 1.54
C VAL A 129 6.96 -20.50 1.15
N ASP A 130 7.38 -21.47 1.98
CA ASP A 130 7.05 -22.84 1.71
C ASP A 130 5.71 -23.14 2.34
N ASP A 131 4.81 -23.62 1.53
CA ASP A 131 3.48 -23.89 2.02
C ASP A 131 3.46 -24.85 3.15
N ASP A 132 4.38 -25.79 3.17
CA ASP A 132 4.39 -26.70 4.23
C ASP A 132 4.93 -26.14 5.43
N ALA A 133 5.60 -25.14 5.38
CA ALA A 133 6.29 -24.67 6.43
C ALA A 133 5.56 -24.20 7.39
N THR A 134 4.95 -23.91 7.42
CA THR A 134 4.38 -23.50 8.40
C THR A 134 5.25 -22.78 9.07
N ALA A 135 6.04 -22.59 8.93
CA ALA A 135 6.78 -21.95 9.50
C ALA A 135 7.19 -21.03 9.51
N PRO A 136 7.32 -20.74 9.79
CA PRO A 136 7.59 -19.88 10.04
C PRO A 136 8.32 -19.05 9.62
N ALA A 137 8.21 -18.63 9.62
CA ALA A 137 8.66 -17.74 9.19
C ALA A 137 9.89 -17.47 9.51
N ASP A 138 10.23 -17.78 9.92
CA ASP A 138 11.34 -17.51 10.22
C ASP A 138 12.12 -17.83 9.31
N SER A 139 11.91 -18.40 8.76
CA SER A 139 12.60 -18.77 7.93
C SER A 139 12.94 -17.91 7.07
N VAL A 140 13.10 -17.49 7.17
CA VAL A 140 13.33 -16.71 6.35
C VAL A 140 14.45 -16.26 6.29
N GLN A 141 15.01 -16.62 6.48
CA GLN A 141 15.97 -16.30 6.47
C GLN A 141 16.69 -16.12 5.87
N THR A 142 17.09 -16.31 5.91
CA THR A 142 17.74 -16.25 5.40
C THR A 142 18.37 -16.13 4.72
N ASP A 143 18.45 -16.14 4.71
CA ASP A 143 18.91 -16.19 3.97
C ASP A 143 19.42 -16.06 3.34
N SER A 144 19.50 -16.17 3.51
CA SER A 144 19.85 -16.21 2.88
C SER A 144 20.45 -16.46 2.52
N MET A 145 20.51 -16.69 2.95
CA MET A 145 20.93 -17.21 2.67
C MET A 145 21.21 -17.78 2.50
N PRO A 146 21.27 -17.99 2.76
CA PRO A 146 21.46 -18.82 2.60
C PRO A 146 21.72 -19.49 2.70
N LYS A 147 21.68 -19.92 3.02
CA LYS A 147 21.87 -20.65 3.12
C LYS A 147 22.11 -21.20 3.18
N ASP A 148 22.02 -21.26 3.47
CA ASP A 148 22.20 -21.91 3.60
C ASP A 148 22.43 -22.18 3.87
N SER A 149 22.41 -22.30 4.21
CA SER A 149 22.57 -22.67 4.40
C SER A 149 22.76 -23.02 4.83
N ILE A 150 22.58 -23.23 5.16
CA ILE A 150 22.77 -23.55 5.60
C ILE A 150 22.75 -24.23 5.92
N LYS A 151 22.55 -24.65 6.22
CA LYS A 151 22.50 -25.28 6.52
C LYS A 151 22.64 -25.98 6.48
N PRO A 152 22.71 -26.39 6.77
CA PRO A 152 22.87 -27.19 6.82
C PRO A 152 22.95 -27.61 6.80
#